data_34776655bf6ec27fa4e496f77e72c10c
#
_entry.id   34776655bf6ec27fa4e496f77e72c10c
#
_cell.length_a   1.000
_cell.length_b   1.000
_cell.length_c   1.000
_cell.angle_alpha   90.00
_cell.angle_beta   90.00
_cell.angle_gamma   90.00
#
_symmetry.space_group_name_H-M   'P 1'
#
loop_
_entity.id
_entity.type
_entity.pdbx_description
1 polymer ?
#
loop_
_entity_poly.entity_id
_entity_poly.type
_entity_poly.pdbx_seq_one_letter_code
_entity_poly.pdbx_strand_id
1 'polypeptide(L)'
;MKFLRFFIIIFISLTTSIKADLYKNLINQLEDGRKLIFIRHAYAPGNGDPAGFNLNDCSTQRNLSDDGRKQAQRIGEFFNKNKIEIDKVLSSEWCRCKETAKIAFKNYSTNSFLNSFYSSKFSKNKDKQVKAFNYYIKNLKSKKNLIFVTHYVFISEVLNYGPSSGEIVVSDKNLNIIGSIEIDF
;
A
#
# COMPACT_ATOMS: atom_id res chain seq x y z
N MET A 1 -28.70 18.32 -32.16
CA MET A 1 -27.32 17.87 -31.90
C MET A 1 -26.47 18.82 -31.00
N LYS A 2 -26.70 20.13 -30.95
CA LYS A 2 -25.91 21.06 -30.11
C LYS A 2 -26.18 20.93 -28.61
N PHE A 3 -27.40 20.58 -28.19
CA PHE A 3 -27.77 20.37 -26.76
C PHE A 3 -27.06 19.16 -26.10
N LEU A 4 -26.86 18.09 -26.85
CA LEU A 4 -26.22 16.88 -26.30
C LEU A 4 -24.73 17.10 -25.98
N ARG A 5 -24.03 17.91 -26.80
CA ARG A 5 -22.61 18.23 -26.53
C ARG A 5 -22.43 19.10 -25.27
N PHE A 6 -23.37 19.97 -24.97
CA PHE A 6 -23.32 20.83 -23.78
C PHE A 6 -23.51 20.04 -22.46
N PHE A 7 -24.41 19.04 -22.48
CA PHE A 7 -24.62 18.15 -21.33
C PHE A 7 -23.40 17.27 -21.04
N ILE A 8 -22.72 16.76 -22.05
CA ILE A 8 -21.52 15.93 -21.89
C ILE A 8 -20.37 16.74 -21.28
N ILE A 9 -20.15 17.98 -21.69
CA ILE A 9 -19.10 18.85 -21.18
C ILE A 9 -19.35 19.20 -19.69
N ILE A 10 -20.59 19.48 -19.29
CA ILE A 10 -20.95 19.76 -17.89
C ILE A 10 -20.74 18.51 -17.01
N PHE A 11 -21.07 17.32 -17.49
CA PHE A 11 -20.90 16.06 -16.74
C PHE A 11 -19.42 15.74 -16.52
N ILE A 12 -18.57 15.93 -17.52
CA ILE A 12 -17.11 15.72 -17.41
C ILE A 12 -16.48 16.70 -16.41
N SER A 13 -16.89 17.98 -16.43
CA SER A 13 -16.36 19.00 -15.51
C SER A 13 -16.73 18.73 -14.05
N LEU A 14 -17.93 18.23 -13.78
CA LEU A 14 -18.37 17.86 -12.45
C LEU A 14 -17.57 16.67 -11.86
N THR A 15 -17.32 15.64 -12.68
CA THR A 15 -16.59 14.46 -12.21
C THR A 15 -15.12 14.72 -11.92
N THR A 16 -14.49 15.62 -12.67
CA THR A 16 -13.08 16.04 -12.43
C THR A 16 -12.95 16.86 -11.15
N SER A 17 -13.91 17.75 -10.87
CA SER A 17 -13.93 18.54 -9.64
C SER A 17 -14.07 17.66 -8.40
N ILE A 18 -14.97 16.69 -8.41
CA ILE A 18 -15.17 15.76 -7.28
C ILE A 18 -13.90 14.94 -6.99
N LYS A 19 -13.24 14.41 -8.04
CA LYS A 19 -11.98 13.66 -7.86
C LYS A 19 -10.88 14.53 -7.27
N ALA A 20 -10.76 15.78 -7.71
CA ALA A 20 -9.78 16.73 -7.19
C ALA A 20 -10.02 17.04 -5.70
N ASP A 21 -11.27 17.21 -5.31
CA ASP A 21 -11.66 17.48 -3.91
C ASP A 21 -11.40 16.26 -3.01
N LEU A 22 -11.72 15.05 -3.48
CA LEU A 22 -11.43 13.82 -2.74
C LEU A 22 -9.92 13.61 -2.56
N TYR A 23 -9.15 13.86 -3.61
CA TYR A 23 -7.69 13.78 -3.54
C TYR A 23 -7.12 14.79 -2.55
N LYS A 24 -7.55 16.06 -2.62
CA LYS A 24 -7.13 17.12 -1.69
C LYS A 24 -7.49 16.78 -0.25
N ASN A 25 -8.69 16.28 -0.01
CA ASN A 25 -9.10 15.81 1.32
C ASN A 25 -8.20 14.69 1.84
N LEU A 26 -7.87 13.71 1.00
CA LEU A 26 -6.98 12.62 1.39
C LEU A 26 -5.57 13.11 1.76
N ILE A 27 -5.02 14.08 1.00
CA ILE A 27 -3.73 14.72 1.34
C ILE A 27 -3.83 15.44 2.69
N ASN A 28 -4.85 16.25 2.94
CA ASN A 28 -5.06 16.91 4.23
C ASN A 28 -5.13 15.89 5.38
N GLN A 29 -5.83 14.77 5.19
CA GLN A 29 -5.89 13.68 6.17
C GLN A 29 -4.51 13.07 6.46
N LEU A 30 -3.66 12.94 5.43
CA LEU A 30 -2.29 12.44 5.58
C LEU A 30 -1.38 13.45 6.28
N GLU A 31 -1.57 14.76 6.05
CA GLU A 31 -0.85 15.84 6.74
C GLU A 31 -1.20 15.90 8.23
N ASP A 32 -2.45 15.63 8.60
CA ASP A 32 -2.89 15.54 10.00
C ASP A 32 -2.22 14.38 10.78
N GLY A 33 -1.62 13.43 10.08
CA GLY A 33 -0.98 12.27 10.67
C GLY A 33 -1.96 11.23 11.25
N ARG A 34 -1.44 10.32 12.07
CA ARG A 34 -2.20 9.24 12.76
C ARG A 34 -2.92 8.27 11.82
N LYS A 35 -2.52 8.19 10.56
CA LYS A 35 -3.08 7.24 9.60
C LYS A 35 -2.25 5.97 9.52
N LEU A 36 -2.92 4.87 9.22
CA LEU A 36 -2.32 3.62 8.83
C LEU A 36 -2.34 3.56 7.30
N ILE A 37 -1.16 3.47 6.70
CA ILE A 37 -0.98 3.50 5.26
C ILE A 37 -0.49 2.13 4.81
N PHE A 38 -1.30 1.46 4.04
CA PHE A 38 -0.96 0.15 3.48
C PHE A 38 -0.54 0.32 2.03
N ILE A 39 0.59 -0.28 1.68
CA ILE A 39 1.10 -0.29 0.31
C ILE A 39 1.27 -1.74 -0.10
N ARG A 40 0.49 -2.18 -1.10
CA ARG A 40 0.83 -3.44 -1.75
C ARG A 40 2.17 -3.27 -2.44
N HIS A 41 3.09 -4.22 -2.26
CA HIS A 41 4.38 -4.16 -2.95
C HIS A 41 4.21 -3.76 -4.42
N ALA A 42 5.17 -3.03 -4.97
CA ALA A 42 5.17 -2.59 -6.35
C ALA A 42 5.12 -3.77 -7.33
N TYR A 43 4.93 -3.48 -8.61
CA TYR A 43 4.67 -4.49 -9.62
C TYR A 43 5.76 -5.57 -9.68
N ALA A 44 5.32 -6.79 -9.48
CA ALA A 44 6.11 -8.01 -9.59
C ALA A 44 5.31 -8.98 -10.47
N PRO A 45 5.75 -9.25 -11.70
CA PRO A 45 4.99 -10.04 -12.67
C PRO A 45 4.76 -11.48 -12.19
N GLY A 46 3.62 -12.05 -12.58
CA GLY A 46 3.22 -13.42 -12.22
C GLY A 46 2.45 -13.50 -10.90
N ASN A 47 2.14 -14.72 -10.48
CA ASN A 47 1.39 -15.04 -9.27
C ASN A 47 2.19 -15.98 -8.37
N GLY A 48 2.09 -15.77 -7.04
CA GLY A 48 2.80 -16.59 -6.05
C GLY A 48 4.31 -16.43 -6.13
N ASP A 49 5.01 -17.35 -5.50
CA ASP A 49 6.46 -17.51 -5.57
C ASP A 49 6.79 -18.88 -6.16
N PRO A 50 7.96 -19.11 -6.77
CA PRO A 50 8.39 -20.40 -7.28
C PRO A 50 8.32 -21.52 -6.21
N ALA A 51 8.11 -22.74 -6.64
CA ALA A 51 8.15 -23.89 -5.74
C ALA A 51 9.53 -23.96 -5.04
N GLY A 52 9.53 -24.14 -3.72
CA GLY A 52 10.77 -24.25 -2.96
C GLY A 52 11.49 -22.94 -2.68
N PHE A 53 10.88 -21.76 -2.94
CA PHE A 53 11.51 -20.48 -2.63
C PHE A 53 11.96 -20.39 -1.16
N ASN A 54 13.04 -19.67 -0.94
CA ASN A 54 13.60 -19.38 0.38
C ASN A 54 13.40 -17.88 0.71
N LEU A 55 12.82 -17.59 1.88
CA LEU A 55 12.57 -16.21 2.32
C LEU A 55 13.86 -15.41 2.50
N ASN A 56 14.98 -16.06 2.82
CA ASN A 56 16.27 -15.45 3.01
C ASN A 56 17.09 -15.30 1.72
N ASP A 57 16.60 -15.84 0.60
CA ASP A 57 17.28 -15.80 -0.70
C ASP A 57 16.35 -15.17 -1.77
N CYS A 58 16.62 -13.92 -2.11
CA CYS A 58 15.83 -13.18 -3.08
C CYS A 58 15.90 -13.75 -4.50
N SER A 59 16.97 -14.47 -4.86
CA SER A 59 17.11 -15.09 -6.18
C SER A 59 16.07 -16.19 -6.44
N THR A 60 15.53 -16.76 -5.37
CA THR A 60 14.51 -17.81 -5.41
C THR A 60 13.08 -17.30 -5.37
N GLN A 61 12.88 -15.99 -5.18
CA GLN A 61 11.56 -15.38 -5.03
C GLN A 61 11.09 -14.70 -6.31
N ARG A 62 9.79 -14.46 -6.39
CA ARG A 62 9.21 -13.53 -7.35
C ARG A 62 9.52 -12.10 -6.93
N ASN A 63 10.31 -11.39 -7.74
CA ASN A 63 10.83 -10.05 -7.44
C ASN A 63 10.16 -8.96 -8.29
N LEU A 64 10.44 -7.70 -7.99
CA LEU A 64 9.97 -6.57 -8.79
C LEU A 64 10.54 -6.62 -10.21
N SER A 65 9.75 -6.20 -11.19
CA SER A 65 10.27 -5.83 -12.52
C SER A 65 10.91 -4.44 -12.49
N ASP A 66 11.52 -4.02 -13.60
CA ASP A 66 12.05 -2.66 -13.73
C ASP A 66 10.93 -1.61 -13.63
N ASP A 67 9.74 -1.91 -14.17
CA ASP A 67 8.58 -1.04 -14.02
C ASP A 67 8.10 -1.00 -12.57
N GLY A 68 8.15 -2.14 -11.86
CA GLY A 68 7.88 -2.15 -10.42
C GLY A 68 8.87 -1.31 -9.62
N ARG A 69 10.15 -1.28 -10.00
CA ARG A 69 11.15 -0.40 -9.36
C ARG A 69 10.84 1.08 -9.62
N LYS A 70 10.46 1.44 -10.86
CA LYS A 70 10.01 2.80 -11.19
C LYS A 70 8.74 3.17 -10.41
N GLN A 71 7.79 2.25 -10.30
CA GLN A 71 6.59 2.46 -9.48
C GLN A 71 6.95 2.71 -8.01
N ALA A 72 7.88 1.94 -7.44
CA ALA A 72 8.36 2.16 -6.07
C ALA A 72 9.02 3.54 -5.89
N GLN A 73 9.76 4.04 -6.90
CA GLN A 73 10.30 5.41 -6.90
C GLN A 73 9.18 6.46 -6.86
N ARG A 74 8.15 6.31 -7.72
CA ARG A 74 7.00 7.23 -7.73
C ARG A 74 6.21 7.21 -6.42
N ILE A 75 6.12 6.06 -5.76
CA ILE A 75 5.55 5.99 -4.39
C ILE A 75 6.35 6.92 -3.46
N GLY A 76 7.68 6.83 -3.44
CA GLY A 76 8.52 7.69 -2.63
C GLY A 76 8.38 9.18 -2.99
N GLU A 77 8.34 9.50 -4.29
CA GLU A 77 8.13 10.86 -4.80
C GLU A 77 6.79 11.44 -4.33
N PHE A 78 5.72 10.63 -4.32
CA PHE A 78 4.41 11.03 -3.82
C PHE A 78 4.49 11.53 -2.36
N PHE A 79 5.10 10.77 -1.46
CA PHE A 79 5.25 11.17 -0.06
C PHE A 79 6.12 12.41 0.11
N ASN A 80 7.22 12.50 -0.62
CA ASN A 80 8.15 13.64 -0.57
C ASN A 80 7.50 14.92 -1.11
N LYS A 81 6.83 14.84 -2.26
CA LYS A 81 6.14 15.99 -2.89
C LYS A 81 5.06 16.57 -1.98
N ASN A 82 4.31 15.72 -1.32
CA ASN A 82 3.21 16.13 -0.42
C ASN A 82 3.68 16.34 1.03
N LYS A 83 5.00 16.25 1.31
CA LYS A 83 5.59 16.46 2.65
C LYS A 83 4.91 15.67 3.76
N ILE A 84 4.45 14.45 3.46
CA ILE A 84 3.72 13.60 4.40
C ILE A 84 4.68 13.08 5.47
N GLU A 85 4.42 13.42 6.74
CA GLU A 85 5.22 12.95 7.85
C GLU A 85 4.98 11.48 8.17
N ILE A 86 6.07 10.70 8.23
CA ILE A 86 6.08 9.26 8.50
C ILE A 86 6.87 9.01 9.78
N ASP A 87 6.31 8.23 10.71
CA ASP A 87 7.01 7.76 11.90
C ASP A 87 7.87 6.54 11.58
N LYS A 88 7.24 5.52 11.00
CA LYS A 88 7.90 4.24 10.69
C LYS A 88 7.39 3.67 9.39
N VAL A 89 8.28 2.96 8.70
CA VAL A 89 7.96 2.08 7.58
C VAL A 89 8.24 0.65 8.01
N LEU A 90 7.20 -0.17 8.04
CA LEU A 90 7.30 -1.61 8.27
C LEU A 90 7.06 -2.36 6.96
N SER A 91 7.86 -3.37 6.71
CA SER A 91 7.75 -4.20 5.51
C SER A 91 7.57 -5.67 5.86
N SER A 92 6.86 -6.40 5.01
CA SER A 92 6.97 -7.84 4.97
C SER A 92 8.41 -8.27 4.71
N GLU A 93 8.78 -9.48 5.14
CA GLU A 93 10.11 -10.07 4.95
C GLU A 93 10.35 -10.54 3.49
N TRP A 94 9.34 -10.56 2.63
CA TRP A 94 9.49 -10.88 1.20
C TRP A 94 10.31 -9.84 0.45
N CYS A 95 11.18 -10.29 -0.45
CA CYS A 95 12.13 -9.41 -1.14
C CYS A 95 11.44 -8.31 -1.94
N ARG A 96 10.33 -8.57 -2.63
CA ARG A 96 9.56 -7.54 -3.34
C ARG A 96 8.99 -6.45 -2.42
N CYS A 97 8.63 -6.79 -1.18
CA CYS A 97 8.17 -5.79 -0.20
C CYS A 97 9.34 -4.98 0.36
N LYS A 98 10.44 -5.66 0.71
CA LYS A 98 11.68 -5.01 1.17
C LYS A 98 12.25 -4.07 0.11
N GLU A 99 12.28 -4.50 -1.15
CA GLU A 99 12.76 -3.69 -2.27
C GLU A 99 11.85 -2.47 -2.52
N THR A 100 10.52 -2.64 -2.48
CA THR A 100 9.57 -1.53 -2.55
C THR A 100 9.81 -0.52 -1.42
N ALA A 101 9.91 -0.98 -0.17
CA ALA A 101 10.15 -0.12 0.98
C ALA A 101 11.51 0.59 0.89
N LYS A 102 12.57 -0.11 0.48
CA LYS A 102 13.91 0.45 0.33
C LYS A 102 13.97 1.56 -0.73
N ILE A 103 13.35 1.33 -1.89
CA ILE A 103 13.35 2.30 -3.00
C ILE A 103 12.52 3.53 -2.61
N ALA A 104 11.31 3.33 -2.08
CA ALA A 104 10.40 4.43 -1.78
C ALA A 104 10.84 5.26 -0.55
N PHE A 105 11.35 4.62 0.50
CA PHE A 105 11.52 5.28 1.81
C PHE A 105 12.95 5.21 2.37
N LYS A 106 13.86 4.48 1.75
CA LYS A 106 15.24 4.23 2.19
C LYS A 106 15.33 3.46 3.52
N ASN A 107 14.72 3.99 4.60
CA ASN A 107 14.73 3.41 5.93
C ASN A 107 13.44 2.63 6.21
N TYR A 108 13.55 1.37 6.59
CA TYR A 108 12.44 0.51 6.97
C TYR A 108 12.92 -0.59 7.92
N SER A 109 12.00 -1.24 8.59
CA SER A 109 12.23 -2.49 9.32
C SER A 109 11.25 -3.56 8.85
N THR A 110 11.62 -4.83 8.99
CA THR A 110 10.73 -5.95 8.63
C THR A 110 9.91 -6.39 9.83
N ASN A 111 8.71 -6.90 9.53
CA ASN A 111 7.89 -7.55 10.54
C ASN A 111 7.10 -8.71 9.94
N SER A 112 7.20 -9.87 10.57
CA SER A 112 6.60 -11.11 10.08
C SER A 112 5.06 -11.10 10.06
N PHE A 113 4.38 -10.23 10.82
CA PHE A 113 2.93 -10.13 10.74
C PHE A 113 2.47 -9.54 9.38
N LEU A 114 3.35 -8.88 8.61
CA LEU A 114 3.05 -8.38 7.27
C LEU A 114 3.30 -9.40 6.15
N ASN A 115 3.75 -10.60 6.50
CA ASN A 115 4.11 -11.63 5.53
C ASN A 115 2.90 -12.17 4.76
N SER A 116 3.16 -12.69 3.56
CA SER A 116 2.13 -13.32 2.75
C SER A 116 1.68 -14.66 3.35
N PHE A 117 0.39 -14.88 3.40
CA PHE A 117 -0.23 -16.17 3.68
C PHE A 117 -1.01 -16.74 2.47
N TYR A 118 -0.63 -16.30 1.25
CA TYR A 118 -1.29 -16.70 0.01
C TYR A 118 -1.17 -18.19 -0.29
N SER A 119 0.03 -18.75 -0.14
CA SER A 119 0.24 -20.18 -0.42
C SER A 119 -0.24 -21.07 0.73
N SER A 120 -0.63 -22.30 0.42
CA SER A 120 -1.07 -23.29 1.41
C SER A 120 -0.05 -23.53 2.53
N LYS A 121 1.25 -23.43 2.23
CA LYS A 121 2.35 -23.52 3.20
C LYS A 121 2.26 -22.47 4.31
N PHE A 122 1.79 -21.26 3.99
CA PHE A 122 1.75 -20.13 4.91
C PHE A 122 0.34 -19.75 5.38
N SER A 123 -0.71 -20.31 4.78
CA SER A 123 -2.12 -19.98 5.10
C SER A 123 -2.45 -20.16 6.58
N LYS A 124 -1.86 -21.16 7.23
CA LYS A 124 -2.00 -21.41 8.69
C LYS A 124 -1.49 -20.28 9.58
N ASN A 125 -0.69 -19.35 9.04
CA ASN A 125 -0.14 -18.24 9.80
C ASN A 125 -1.09 -17.03 9.84
N LYS A 126 -2.14 -17.00 9.01
CA LYS A 126 -3.06 -15.87 8.84
C LYS A 126 -3.55 -15.31 10.18
N ASP A 127 -4.22 -16.13 10.96
CA ASP A 127 -4.85 -15.67 12.21
C ASP A 127 -3.83 -15.14 13.23
N LYS A 128 -2.67 -15.80 13.33
CA LYS A 128 -1.58 -15.35 14.19
C LYS A 128 -1.03 -13.99 13.74
N GLN A 129 -0.84 -13.79 12.43
CA GLN A 129 -0.33 -12.55 11.87
C GLN A 129 -1.33 -11.40 12.06
N VAL A 130 -2.61 -11.62 11.77
CA VAL A 130 -3.66 -10.61 11.95
C VAL A 130 -3.82 -10.24 13.43
N LYS A 131 -3.80 -11.20 14.36
CA LYS A 131 -3.80 -10.92 15.81
C LYS A 131 -2.61 -10.09 16.24
N ALA A 132 -1.40 -10.43 15.77
CA ALA A 132 -0.18 -9.68 16.09
C ALA A 132 -0.22 -8.25 15.53
N PHE A 133 -0.71 -8.07 14.31
CA PHE A 133 -0.92 -6.75 13.71
C PHE A 133 -1.94 -5.92 14.49
N ASN A 134 -3.10 -6.48 14.84
CA ASN A 134 -4.12 -5.78 15.61
C ASN A 134 -3.60 -5.38 17.00
N TYR A 135 -2.83 -6.24 17.66
CA TYR A 135 -2.15 -5.90 18.90
C TYR A 135 -1.16 -4.75 18.70
N TYR A 136 -0.38 -4.78 17.63
CA TYR A 136 0.58 -3.72 17.32
C TYR A 136 -0.11 -2.37 17.12
N ILE A 137 -1.14 -2.28 16.28
CA ILE A 137 -1.84 -1.01 16.01
C ILE A 137 -2.61 -0.48 17.22
N LYS A 138 -3.17 -1.37 18.07
CA LYS A 138 -3.87 -0.99 19.31
C LYS A 138 -2.94 -0.27 20.28
N ASN A 139 -1.67 -0.64 20.31
CA ASN A 139 -0.66 -0.08 21.22
C ASN A 139 0.13 1.09 20.63
N LEU A 140 -0.24 1.57 19.44
CA LEU A 140 0.43 2.69 18.80
C LEU A 140 0.17 4.00 19.55
N LYS A 141 1.29 4.68 19.90
CA LYS A 141 1.28 6.01 20.52
C LYS A 141 1.68 7.14 19.57
N SER A 142 2.09 6.79 18.33
CA SER A 142 2.55 7.77 17.37
C SER A 142 1.44 8.73 16.94
N LYS A 143 1.81 10.00 16.77
CA LYS A 143 0.96 11.04 16.16
C LYS A 143 1.22 11.19 14.65
N LYS A 144 2.26 10.56 14.11
CA LYS A 144 2.60 10.55 12.69
C LYS A 144 2.01 9.34 12.00
N ASN A 145 2.07 9.31 10.68
CA ASN A 145 1.60 8.19 9.86
C ASN A 145 2.53 6.98 9.98
N LEU A 146 1.97 5.79 9.88
CA LEU A 146 2.72 4.54 9.77
C LEU A 146 2.48 3.90 8.42
N ILE A 147 3.54 3.38 7.82
CA ILE A 147 3.49 2.70 6.52
C ILE A 147 3.73 1.20 6.72
N PHE A 148 2.89 0.40 6.06
CA PHE A 148 2.96 -1.06 6.00
C PHE A 148 3.09 -1.50 4.54
N VAL A 149 4.30 -1.88 4.11
CA VAL A 149 4.53 -2.45 2.78
C VAL A 149 4.32 -3.95 2.85
N THR A 150 3.26 -4.43 2.20
CA THR A 150 2.81 -5.80 2.37
C THR A 150 2.19 -6.39 1.09
N HIS A 151 1.33 -7.36 1.20
CA HIS A 151 0.76 -8.17 0.13
C HIS A 151 -0.73 -7.96 -0.02
N TYR A 152 -1.25 -8.23 -1.23
CA TYR A 152 -2.68 -8.24 -1.52
C TYR A 152 -3.49 -8.96 -0.44
N VAL A 153 -3.10 -10.21 -0.12
CA VAL A 153 -3.85 -11.05 0.82
C VAL A 153 -3.93 -10.47 2.23
N PHE A 154 -2.89 -9.79 2.70
CA PHE A 154 -2.89 -9.14 4.00
C PHE A 154 -3.80 -7.92 4.02
N ILE A 155 -3.71 -7.05 3.01
CA ILE A 155 -4.56 -5.86 2.90
C ILE A 155 -6.03 -6.26 2.75
N SER A 156 -6.33 -7.26 1.91
CA SER A 156 -7.69 -7.79 1.75
C SER A 156 -8.27 -8.33 3.05
N GLU A 157 -7.46 -9.00 3.85
CA GLU A 157 -7.92 -9.56 5.13
C GLU A 157 -8.21 -8.47 6.18
N VAL A 158 -7.35 -7.45 6.29
CA VAL A 158 -7.49 -6.45 7.36
C VAL A 158 -8.38 -5.28 7.00
N LEU A 159 -8.51 -4.95 5.71
CA LEU A 159 -9.30 -3.81 5.23
C LEU A 159 -10.53 -4.21 4.40
N ASN A 160 -10.71 -5.51 4.11
CA ASN A 160 -11.72 -5.98 3.14
C ASN A 160 -11.62 -5.23 1.79
N TYR A 161 -10.39 -5.00 1.31
CA TYR A 161 -10.07 -4.23 0.12
C TYR A 161 -9.00 -4.91 -0.73
N GLY A 162 -9.22 -4.97 -2.02
CA GLY A 162 -8.31 -5.61 -3.00
C GLY A 162 -7.44 -4.61 -3.74
N PRO A 163 -6.26 -4.23 -3.23
CA PRO A 163 -5.43 -3.20 -3.85
C PRO A 163 -4.74 -3.67 -5.12
N SER A 164 -4.51 -2.76 -6.06
CA SER A 164 -3.60 -2.91 -7.19
C SER A 164 -2.13 -2.93 -6.73
N SER A 165 -1.19 -3.36 -7.59
CA SER A 165 0.25 -3.29 -7.27
C SER A 165 0.69 -1.84 -7.09
N GLY A 166 1.43 -1.54 -6.03
CA GLY A 166 1.90 -0.20 -5.70
C GLY A 166 0.83 0.76 -5.18
N GLU A 167 -0.43 0.31 -5.07
CA GLU A 167 -1.50 1.16 -4.54
C GLU A 167 -1.28 1.49 -3.06
N ILE A 168 -1.53 2.75 -2.72
CA ILE A 168 -1.46 3.33 -1.39
C ILE A 168 -2.89 3.37 -0.85
N VAL A 169 -3.21 2.56 0.16
CA VAL A 169 -4.51 2.54 0.84
C VAL A 169 -4.37 3.18 2.21
N VAL A 170 -5.17 4.20 2.48
CA VAL A 170 -5.12 4.96 3.73
C VAL A 170 -6.31 4.62 4.60
N SER A 171 -6.07 4.28 5.85
CA SER A 171 -7.11 4.05 6.85
C SER A 171 -6.89 4.84 8.14
N ASP A 172 -7.95 4.96 8.92
CA ASP A 172 -7.85 5.37 10.31
C ASP A 172 -7.33 4.22 11.22
N LYS A 173 -7.22 4.48 12.51
CA LYS A 173 -6.77 3.48 13.50
C LYS A 173 -7.74 2.33 13.72
N ASN A 174 -8.99 2.50 13.31
CA ASN A 174 -10.03 1.47 13.40
C ASN A 174 -10.14 0.64 12.12
N LEU A 175 -9.18 0.83 11.18
CA LEU A 175 -9.13 0.18 9.87
C LEU A 175 -10.26 0.59 8.92
N ASN A 176 -10.95 1.71 9.16
CA ASN A 176 -11.87 2.27 8.20
C ASN A 176 -11.08 2.96 7.09
N ILE A 177 -11.32 2.57 5.84
CA ILE A 177 -10.65 3.16 4.68
C ILE A 177 -11.10 4.62 4.51
N ILE A 178 -10.14 5.53 4.39
CA ILE A 178 -10.34 6.95 4.11
C ILE A 178 -10.25 7.22 2.60
N GLY A 179 -9.37 6.50 1.92
CA GLY A 179 -9.19 6.59 0.47
C GLY A 179 -7.99 5.78 0.00
N SER A 180 -7.80 5.74 -1.31
CA SER A 180 -6.63 5.11 -1.92
C SER A 180 -6.08 5.94 -3.08
N ILE A 181 -4.83 5.68 -3.45
CA ILE A 181 -4.10 6.33 -4.53
C ILE A 181 -3.41 5.24 -5.34
N GLU A 182 -3.81 5.11 -6.58
CA GLU A 182 -3.10 4.28 -7.55
C GLU A 182 -1.84 5.01 -8.03
N ILE A 183 -0.73 4.31 -8.07
CA ILE A 183 0.55 4.80 -8.60
C ILE A 183 0.87 3.98 -9.84
N ASP A 184 0.90 4.65 -10.99
CA ASP A 184 1.25 4.02 -12.27
C ASP A 184 2.71 3.52 -12.27
N PHE A 185 3.03 2.56 -13.17
CA PHE A 185 4.38 2.05 -13.40
C PHE A 185 4.89 2.36 -14.80
#